data_25d54dd2153a3e1067d837758296dedc
#
_entry.id   25d54dd2153a3e1067d837758296dedc
#
_cell.length_a   1.000
_cell.length_b   1.000
_cell.length_c   1.000
_cell.angle_alpha   90.00
_cell.angle_beta   90.00
_cell.angle_gamma   90.00
#
_symmetry.space_group_name_H-M   'P 1'
#
loop_
_entity.id
_entity.type
_entity.pdbx_description
1 polymer ?
#
loop_
_entity_poly.entity_id
_entity_poly.type
_entity_poly.pdbx_seq_one_letter_code
_entity_poly.pdbx_strand_id
1 'polypeptide(L)'
;GLRDVYKRQVPNDFFEGSLEDFWKRVPSLDADFEARRQVLEKENKHWRFVAKLENGKASVGLQEVGANHPFYGLEGSNNIILLTTERYKEYPMMIQGYGAGAGVTAAGVFADIMSIANV
;
A
#
# COMPACT_ATOMS: atom_id res chain seq x y z
N GLY A 1 -8.72 -14.80 -3.98
CA GLY A 1 -8.29 -13.47 -4.41
C GLY A 1 -7.44 -12.77 -3.35
N LEU A 2 -6.94 -11.56 -3.59
CA LEU A 2 -6.13 -10.80 -2.62
C LEU A 2 -6.84 -10.55 -1.28
N ARG A 3 -8.15 -10.66 -1.23
CA ARG A 3 -8.93 -10.59 0.02
C ARG A 3 -8.54 -11.66 1.04
N ASP A 4 -8.14 -12.83 0.59
CA ASP A 4 -7.83 -13.96 1.47
C ASP A 4 -6.43 -13.85 2.10
N VAL A 5 -5.59 -12.96 1.58
CA VAL A 5 -4.24 -12.71 2.10
C VAL A 5 -4.14 -11.40 2.90
N TYR A 6 -5.23 -10.64 3.01
CA TYR A 6 -5.26 -9.42 3.78
C TYR A 6 -5.05 -9.69 5.27
N LYS A 7 -3.95 -9.21 5.80
CA LYS A 7 -3.66 -9.26 7.24
C LYS A 7 -3.96 -7.90 7.85
N ARG A 8 -4.88 -7.88 8.80
CA ARG A 8 -5.18 -6.68 9.57
C ARG A 8 -3.99 -6.32 10.45
N GLN A 9 -3.64 -5.03 10.51
CA GLN A 9 -2.59 -4.52 11.39
C GLN A 9 -3.07 -4.31 12.83
N VAL A 10 -4.38 -4.32 13.01
CA VAL A 10 -5.08 -4.18 14.28
C VAL A 10 -5.62 -5.55 14.70
N PRO A 11 -5.51 -5.95 15.97
CA PRO A 11 -6.06 -7.21 16.47
C PRO A 11 -7.54 -7.38 16.11
N ASN A 12 -7.96 -8.64 15.90
CA ASN A 12 -9.33 -8.91 15.44
C ASN A 12 -10.41 -8.52 16.44
N ASP A 13 -10.12 -8.59 17.73
CA ASP A 13 -11.00 -8.19 18.82
C ASP A 13 -11.37 -6.69 18.77
N PHE A 14 -10.55 -5.86 18.12
CA PHE A 14 -10.88 -4.46 17.88
C PHE A 14 -12.13 -4.27 17.00
N PHE A 15 -12.45 -5.26 16.20
CA PHE A 15 -13.59 -5.21 15.27
C PHE A 15 -14.85 -5.88 15.83
N GLU A 16 -14.80 -6.32 17.10
CA GLU A 16 -15.96 -6.89 17.79
C GLU A 16 -16.79 -5.76 18.40
N GLY A 17 -18.12 -5.96 18.43
CA GLY A 17 -19.08 -4.98 18.95
C GLY A 17 -19.59 -3.99 17.93
N SER A 18 -20.04 -2.84 18.39
CA SER A 18 -20.59 -1.78 17.56
C SER A 18 -19.50 -0.89 16.94
N LEU A 19 -19.87 -0.13 15.90
CA LEU A 19 -18.98 0.88 15.32
C LEU A 19 -18.57 1.95 16.36
N GLU A 20 -19.46 2.28 17.28
CA GLU A 20 -19.18 3.23 18.37
C GLU A 20 -18.11 2.67 19.32
N ASP A 21 -18.17 1.38 19.66
CA ASP A 21 -17.16 0.73 20.49
C ASP A 21 -15.80 0.67 19.81
N PHE A 22 -15.79 0.44 18.50
CA PHE A 22 -14.57 0.51 17.70
C PHE A 22 -13.92 1.89 17.81
N TRP A 23 -14.67 2.98 17.58
CA TRP A 23 -14.11 4.33 17.64
C TRP A 23 -13.62 4.72 19.04
N LYS A 24 -14.24 4.21 20.09
CA LYS A 24 -13.76 4.42 21.47
C LYS A 24 -12.41 3.71 21.74
N ARG A 25 -12.18 2.58 21.08
CA ARG A 25 -10.95 1.80 21.26
C ARG A 25 -9.78 2.28 20.41
N VAL A 26 -10.02 2.84 19.23
CA VAL A 26 -8.97 3.30 18.30
C VAL A 26 -7.88 4.15 18.97
N PRO A 27 -8.19 5.14 19.82
CA PRO A 27 -7.16 5.96 20.47
C PRO A 27 -6.18 5.18 21.36
N SER A 28 -6.55 3.98 21.83
CA SER A 28 -5.64 3.15 22.64
C SER A 28 -4.46 2.60 21.85
N LEU A 29 -4.55 2.61 20.52
CA LEU A 29 -3.46 2.18 19.63
C LEU A 29 -2.46 3.30 19.34
N ASP A 30 -2.83 4.56 19.57
CA ASP A 30 -2.03 5.73 19.15
C ASP A 30 -0.64 5.72 19.79
N ALA A 31 -0.56 5.40 21.08
CA ALA A 31 0.70 5.38 21.81
C ALA A 31 1.69 4.34 21.24
N ASP A 32 1.21 3.14 20.94
CA ASP A 32 2.02 2.05 20.40
C ASP A 32 2.49 2.35 18.98
N PHE A 33 1.58 2.85 18.13
CA PHE A 33 1.93 3.24 16.76
C PHE A 33 2.91 4.41 16.75
N GLU A 34 2.72 5.41 17.62
CA GLU A 34 3.62 6.55 17.72
C GLU A 34 5.02 6.15 18.21
N ALA A 35 5.12 5.29 19.22
CA ALA A 35 6.40 4.77 19.69
C ALA A 35 7.17 4.04 18.57
N ARG A 36 6.49 3.20 17.80
CA ARG A 36 7.09 2.51 16.65
C ARG A 36 7.49 3.48 15.54
N ARG A 37 6.66 4.50 15.25
CA ARG A 37 6.98 5.54 14.27
C ARG A 37 8.27 6.26 14.62
N GLN A 38 8.44 6.64 15.90
CA GLN A 38 9.65 7.33 16.36
C GLN A 38 10.91 6.47 16.25
N VAL A 39 10.81 5.16 16.45
CA VAL A 39 11.94 4.24 16.24
C VAL A 39 12.31 4.21 14.75
N LEU A 40 11.35 4.07 13.87
CA LEU A 40 11.61 4.06 12.42
C LEU A 40 12.22 5.37 11.93
N GLU A 41 11.73 6.50 12.44
CA GLU A 41 12.27 7.81 12.07
C GLU A 41 13.75 7.97 12.44
N LYS A 42 14.15 7.48 13.62
CA LYS A 42 15.57 7.45 14.06
C LYS A 42 16.43 6.56 13.16
N GLU A 43 15.85 5.53 12.58
CA GLU A 43 16.53 4.60 11.68
C GLU A 43 16.45 5.02 10.20
N ASN A 44 15.87 6.18 9.88
CA ASN A 44 15.55 6.62 8.52
C ASN A 44 14.76 5.59 7.75
N LYS A 45 13.73 5.05 8.38
CA LYS A 45 12.78 4.09 7.79
C LYS A 45 11.37 4.64 7.78
N HIS A 46 10.57 4.21 6.82
CA HIS A 46 9.14 4.47 6.75
C HIS A 46 8.34 3.19 6.72
N TRP A 47 7.14 3.21 7.25
CA TRP A 47 6.17 2.15 6.98
C TRP A 47 5.55 2.34 5.60
N ARG A 48 5.42 1.22 4.89
CA ARG A 48 4.66 1.14 3.65
C ARG A 48 3.72 -0.06 3.70
N PHE A 49 2.49 0.13 3.23
CA PHE A 49 1.54 -0.96 3.08
C PHE A 49 1.81 -1.64 1.74
N VAL A 50 2.29 -2.86 1.78
CA VAL A 50 2.83 -3.55 0.63
C VAL A 50 2.07 -4.84 0.37
N ALA A 51 1.60 -5.02 -0.87
CA ALA A 51 1.17 -6.29 -1.39
C ALA A 51 2.35 -6.92 -2.16
N LYS A 52 2.69 -8.16 -1.85
CA LYS A 52 3.81 -8.89 -2.43
C LYS A 52 3.35 -10.23 -2.97
N LEU A 53 3.76 -10.55 -4.19
CA LEU A 53 3.65 -11.88 -4.77
C LEU A 53 5.06 -12.41 -5.05
N GLU A 54 5.44 -13.48 -4.40
CA GLU A 54 6.76 -14.08 -4.54
C GLU A 54 6.65 -15.60 -4.46
N ASN A 55 7.26 -16.30 -5.41
CA ASN A 55 7.26 -17.77 -5.47
C ASN A 55 5.84 -18.38 -5.35
N GLY A 56 4.85 -17.75 -6.00
CA GLY A 56 3.46 -18.19 -5.97
C GLY A 56 2.71 -17.91 -4.67
N LYS A 57 3.35 -17.22 -3.71
CA LYS A 57 2.72 -16.84 -2.43
C LYS A 57 2.45 -15.35 -2.40
N ALA A 58 1.22 -14.99 -2.05
CA ALA A 58 0.82 -13.60 -1.86
C ALA A 58 0.79 -13.24 -0.37
N SER A 59 1.23 -12.01 -0.07
CA SER A 59 1.15 -11.43 1.27
C SER A 59 0.82 -9.94 1.19
N VAL A 60 0.15 -9.42 2.21
CA VAL A 60 -0.18 -8.00 2.33
C VAL A 60 0.07 -7.56 3.77
N GLY A 61 0.68 -6.41 3.96
CA GLY A 61 0.91 -5.88 5.30
C GLY A 61 1.83 -4.65 5.33
N LEU A 62 2.00 -4.10 6.52
CA LEU A 62 2.98 -3.05 6.76
C LEU A 62 4.39 -3.64 6.70
N GLN A 63 5.24 -2.96 5.94
CA GLN A 63 6.67 -3.28 5.84
C GLN A 63 7.49 -2.02 6.15
N GLU A 64 8.61 -2.22 6.80
CA GLU A 64 9.60 -1.19 7.04
C GLU A 64 10.52 -1.07 5.83
N VAL A 65 10.62 0.14 5.29
CA VAL A 65 11.48 0.42 4.14
C VAL A 65 12.50 1.49 4.50
N GLY A 66 13.75 1.20 4.24
CA GLY A 66 14.85 2.15 4.42
C GLY A 66 15.04 3.08 3.22
N ALA A 67 15.91 4.07 3.38
CA ALA A 67 16.13 5.13 2.40
C ALA A 67 16.54 4.66 0.99
N ASN A 68 17.16 3.48 0.88
CA ASN A 68 17.57 2.90 -0.40
C ASN A 68 16.46 2.10 -1.10
N HIS A 69 15.31 1.92 -0.45
CA HIS A 69 14.20 1.16 -1.03
C HIS A 69 13.37 2.06 -1.94
N PRO A 70 12.95 1.61 -3.14
CA PRO A 70 12.15 2.42 -4.08
C PRO A 70 10.85 2.98 -3.48
N PHE A 71 10.28 2.30 -2.48
CA PHE A 71 9.06 2.75 -1.82
C PHE A 71 9.28 3.84 -0.76
N TYR A 72 10.53 4.15 -0.41
CA TYR A 72 10.83 5.11 0.66
C TYR A 72 10.27 6.50 0.37
N GLY A 73 10.54 7.03 -0.83
CA GLY A 73 10.12 8.35 -1.28
C GLY A 73 8.69 8.45 -1.81
N LEU A 74 7.86 7.41 -1.61
CA LEU A 74 6.47 7.43 -2.08
C LEU A 74 5.63 8.41 -1.25
N GLU A 75 5.01 9.39 -1.91
CA GLU A 75 4.22 10.44 -1.28
C GLU A 75 2.82 10.56 -1.87
N GLY A 76 1.89 11.07 -1.05
CA GLY A 76 0.52 11.38 -1.46
C GLY A 76 -0.23 10.16 -1.97
N SER A 77 -0.96 10.33 -3.08
CA SER A 77 -1.78 9.29 -3.71
C SER A 77 -1.02 8.45 -4.73
N ASN A 78 0.31 8.58 -4.82
CA ASN A 78 1.13 7.78 -5.72
C ASN A 78 1.15 6.31 -5.31
N ASN A 79 1.16 5.46 -6.31
CA ASN A 79 1.39 4.03 -6.15
C ASN A 79 2.66 3.63 -6.89
N ILE A 80 3.34 2.61 -6.39
CA ILE A 80 4.49 2.00 -7.05
C ILE A 80 4.24 0.51 -7.19
N ILE A 81 4.53 -0.02 -8.38
CA ILE A 81 4.60 -1.46 -8.65
C ILE A 81 6.04 -1.78 -9.03
N LEU A 82 6.64 -2.73 -8.33
CA LEU A 82 7.94 -3.28 -8.68
C LEU A 82 7.76 -4.68 -9.27
N LEU A 83 8.32 -4.89 -10.45
CA LEU A 83 8.32 -6.17 -11.14
C LEU A 83 9.76 -6.68 -11.25
N THR A 84 10.06 -7.71 -10.46
CA THR A 84 11.33 -8.44 -10.55
C THR A 84 11.09 -9.71 -11.37
N THR A 85 11.76 -9.80 -12.51
CA THR A 85 11.67 -10.94 -13.41
C THR A 85 13.08 -11.40 -13.76
N GLU A 86 13.21 -12.49 -14.49
CA GLU A 86 14.53 -12.93 -14.96
C GLU A 86 15.23 -11.85 -15.80
N ARG A 87 14.49 -11.11 -16.60
CA ARG A 87 15.00 -9.98 -17.41
C ARG A 87 15.33 -8.74 -16.57
N TYR A 88 14.54 -8.46 -15.53
CA TYR A 88 14.66 -7.30 -14.66
C TYR A 88 15.08 -7.73 -13.24
N LYS A 89 16.17 -8.50 -13.15
CA LYS A 89 16.63 -9.09 -11.89
C LYS A 89 17.49 -8.11 -11.09
N GLU A 90 18.44 -7.46 -11.74
CA GLU A 90 19.35 -6.50 -11.09
C GLU A 90 18.69 -5.13 -10.90
N TYR A 91 17.90 -4.73 -11.89
CA TYR A 91 17.14 -3.47 -11.89
C TYR A 91 15.66 -3.80 -12.13
N PRO A 92 14.86 -3.95 -11.05
CA PRO A 92 13.43 -4.21 -11.19
C PRO A 92 12.74 -3.14 -12.02
N MET A 93 11.80 -3.55 -12.88
CA MET A 93 10.95 -2.59 -13.57
C MET A 93 10.05 -1.88 -12.56
N MET A 94 10.03 -0.58 -12.60
CA MET A 94 9.22 0.25 -11.72
C MET A 94 8.16 0.99 -12.52
N ILE A 95 6.90 0.87 -12.08
CA ILE A 95 5.76 1.63 -12.58
C ILE A 95 5.26 2.49 -11.44
N GLN A 96 5.26 3.80 -11.63
CA GLN A 96 4.83 4.75 -10.60
C GLN A 96 3.82 5.74 -11.17
N GLY A 97 2.80 6.06 -10.41
CA GLY A 97 1.79 7.04 -10.79
C GLY A 97 0.59 7.03 -9.86
N TYR A 98 -0.37 7.87 -10.18
CA TYR A 98 -1.65 7.88 -9.47
C TYR A 98 -2.44 6.61 -9.83
N GLY A 99 -2.87 5.87 -8.80
CA GLY A 99 -3.71 4.69 -9.01
C GLY A 99 -5.20 4.98 -8.82
N ALA A 100 -5.54 5.94 -7.98
CA ALA A 100 -6.91 6.29 -7.64
C ALA A 100 -7.12 7.81 -7.71
N GLY A 101 -8.37 8.20 -7.83
CA GLY A 101 -8.80 9.59 -7.87
C GLY A 101 -9.84 9.82 -8.97
N ALA A 102 -10.82 10.69 -8.71
CA ALA A 102 -11.92 10.96 -9.64
C ALA A 102 -11.42 11.41 -11.01
N GLY A 103 -10.45 12.32 -11.06
CA GLY A 103 -9.88 12.83 -12.29
C GLY A 103 -9.14 11.79 -13.12
N VAL A 104 -8.30 10.98 -12.49
CA VAL A 104 -7.53 9.90 -13.15
C VAL A 104 -8.47 8.84 -13.70
N THR A 105 -9.47 8.42 -12.91
CA THR A 105 -10.45 7.42 -13.32
C THR A 105 -11.31 7.93 -14.48
N ALA A 106 -11.82 9.17 -14.40
CA ALA A 106 -12.60 9.79 -15.45
C ALA A 106 -11.80 9.92 -16.76
N ALA A 107 -10.53 10.31 -16.68
CA ALA A 107 -9.65 10.39 -17.85
C ALA A 107 -9.44 9.03 -18.52
N GLY A 108 -9.26 7.95 -17.72
CA GLY A 108 -9.15 6.59 -18.24
C GLY A 108 -10.43 6.14 -18.98
N VAL A 109 -11.58 6.32 -18.36
CA VAL A 109 -12.88 5.98 -18.97
C VAL A 109 -13.11 6.78 -20.26
N PHE A 110 -12.79 8.07 -20.25
CA PHE A 110 -12.92 8.92 -21.43
C PHE A 110 -11.99 8.47 -22.57
N ALA A 111 -10.74 8.12 -22.24
CA ALA A 111 -9.79 7.60 -23.22
C ALA A 111 -10.29 6.30 -23.88
N ASP A 112 -10.90 5.39 -23.11
CA ASP A 112 -11.50 4.17 -23.65
C ASP A 112 -12.68 4.45 -24.58
N ILE A 113 -13.56 5.40 -24.21
CA ILE A 113 -14.66 5.85 -25.08
C ILE A 113 -14.12 6.40 -26.39
N MET A 114 -13.09 7.26 -26.35
CA MET A 114 -12.47 7.80 -27.55
C MET A 114 -11.80 6.74 -28.41
N SER A 115 -11.22 5.71 -27.79
CA SER A 115 -10.63 4.59 -28.51
C SER A 115 -11.68 3.79 -29.29
N ILE A 116 -12.86 3.57 -28.71
CA ILE A 116 -13.99 2.90 -29.39
C ILE A 116 -14.48 3.73 -30.58
N ALA A 117 -14.53 5.05 -30.42
CA ALA A 117 -15.00 5.95 -31.50
C ALA A 117 -14.05 6.04 -32.71
N ASN A 118 -12.79 5.65 -32.52
CA ASN A 118 -11.75 5.70 -33.56
C ASN A 118 -11.48 4.36 -34.26
N VAL A 119 -12.32 3.36 -34.00
CA VAL A 119 -12.23 2.03 -34.63
C VAL A 119 -13.02 1.98 -35.94
#